data_58d5adedb6d3d867194a6f55e8fcf639
#
_entry.id   58d5adedb6d3d867194a6f55e8fcf639
#
_cell.length_a   1.000
_cell.length_b   1.000
_cell.length_c   1.000
_cell.angle_alpha   90.00
_cell.angle_beta   90.00
_cell.angle_gamma   90.00
#
_symmetry.space_group_name_H-M   'P 1'
#
loop_
_entity.id
_entity.type
_entity.pdbx_description
1 polymer ?
#
loop_
_entity_poly.entity_id
_entity_poly.type
_entity_poly.pdbx_seq_one_letter_code
_entity_poly.pdbx_strand_id
1 'polypeptide(L)'
;MKITYISHSGFAVELENHIFLFDYYKGEIPKFDPKKSIVVFASHVHHDHYVEEIFELREQYPDVHYVLSSDIRRSAKKILEEKQIEAQVSFLRIHQELELGKVRIQTLKSTDAGVAFLVECEGRIIYHAGDLNWWHWEGEPDAYNEHMKTAYLKEIEKLKDTPIDVAFVPVDPRLGEQYYYGIDGFAKRVDAKALIPMHCWGDYTVCEKLMHQEETKEYRERIYPITKEGE
;
A
#
# COMPACT_ATOMS: atom_id res chain seq x y z
N MET A 1 17.22 3.66 -2.46
CA MET A 1 15.75 3.68 -2.54
C MET A 1 15.30 5.10 -2.24
N LYS A 2 14.50 5.69 -3.14
CA LYS A 2 13.84 7.00 -2.92
C LYS A 2 12.34 6.74 -2.83
N ILE A 3 11.67 7.39 -1.89
CA ILE A 3 10.23 7.27 -1.68
C ILE A 3 9.63 8.66 -1.86
N THR A 4 8.54 8.76 -2.59
CA THR A 4 7.76 9.98 -2.75
C THR A 4 6.32 9.68 -2.36
N TYR A 5 5.82 10.36 -1.35
CA TYR A 5 4.40 10.34 -1.02
C TYR A 5 3.65 11.22 -2.01
N ILE A 6 2.61 10.69 -2.62
CA ILE A 6 1.81 11.44 -3.60
C ILE A 6 0.56 11.99 -2.92
N SER A 7 -0.30 11.12 -2.44
CA SER A 7 -1.53 11.46 -1.73
C SER A 7 -2.16 10.21 -1.13
N HIS A 8 -2.78 10.30 0.02
CA HIS A 8 -3.55 9.25 0.70
C HIS A 8 -2.77 7.95 0.92
N SER A 9 -2.98 6.93 0.09
CA SER A 9 -2.20 5.68 0.06
C SER A 9 -1.28 5.58 -1.16
N GLY A 10 -1.16 6.67 -1.94
CA GLY A 10 -0.37 6.74 -3.16
C GLY A 10 1.10 7.06 -2.91
N PHE A 11 1.98 6.14 -3.30
CA PHE A 11 3.44 6.28 -3.18
C PHE A 11 4.16 5.87 -4.45
N ALA A 12 5.24 6.59 -4.78
CA ALA A 12 6.24 6.14 -5.73
C ALA A 12 7.50 5.70 -4.99
N VAL A 13 7.98 4.48 -5.27
CA VAL A 13 9.22 3.94 -4.72
C VAL A 13 10.19 3.69 -5.87
N GLU A 14 11.30 4.44 -5.88
CA GLU A 14 12.34 4.31 -6.89
C GLU A 14 13.54 3.52 -6.36
N LEU A 15 13.84 2.41 -7.03
CA LEU A 15 15.06 1.63 -6.86
C LEU A 15 16.08 1.99 -7.96
N GLU A 16 17.14 1.21 -8.09
CA GLU A 16 18.17 1.47 -9.11
C GLU A 16 17.62 1.29 -10.53
N ASN A 17 16.90 0.18 -10.80
CA ASN A 17 16.39 -0.16 -12.12
C ASN A 17 14.87 -0.28 -12.19
N HIS A 18 14.16 -0.19 -11.05
CA HIS A 18 12.71 -0.36 -10.98
C HIS A 18 12.06 0.81 -10.26
N ILE A 19 10.82 1.06 -10.64
CA ILE A 19 9.92 2.04 -10.00
C ILE A 19 8.61 1.34 -9.71
N PHE A 20 8.11 1.52 -8.50
CA PHE A 20 6.82 1.01 -8.03
C PHE A 20 5.92 2.18 -7.71
N LEU A 21 4.76 2.25 -8.35
CA LEU A 21 3.71 3.23 -8.06
C LEU A 21 2.55 2.47 -7.40
N PHE A 22 2.28 2.78 -6.15
CA PHE A 22 1.21 2.15 -5.37
C PHE A 22 0.00 3.06 -5.24
N ASP A 23 -1.21 2.49 -5.36
CA ASP A 23 -2.52 3.06 -5.02
C ASP A 23 -2.69 4.54 -5.41
N TYR A 24 -2.33 4.84 -6.64
CA TYR A 24 -2.51 6.19 -7.18
C TYR A 24 -3.97 6.47 -7.49
N TYR A 25 -4.50 7.61 -7.00
CA TYR A 25 -5.80 8.09 -7.38
C TYR A 25 -5.85 9.59 -7.70
N LYS A 26 -4.93 10.39 -7.14
CA LYS A 26 -4.79 11.84 -7.41
C LYS A 26 -3.38 12.33 -7.07
N GLY A 27 -3.11 13.57 -7.43
CA GLY A 27 -1.83 14.25 -7.16
C GLY A 27 -0.88 14.18 -8.36
N GLU A 28 0.28 14.79 -8.22
CA GLU A 28 1.29 14.81 -9.28
C GLU A 28 2.16 13.55 -9.21
N ILE A 29 2.15 12.75 -10.28
CA ILE A 29 3.07 11.61 -10.41
C ILE A 29 4.46 12.18 -10.74
N PRO A 30 5.52 11.80 -9.99
CA PRO A 30 6.88 12.20 -10.32
C PRO A 30 7.27 11.80 -11.75
N LYS A 31 8.12 12.60 -12.39
CA LYS A 31 8.73 12.18 -13.66
C LYS A 31 9.77 11.10 -13.37
N PHE A 32 9.58 9.96 -14.00
CA PHE A 32 10.45 8.82 -13.86
C PHE A 32 11.53 8.75 -14.95
N ASP A 33 12.65 8.12 -14.64
CA ASP A 33 13.65 7.76 -15.66
C ASP A 33 13.05 6.70 -16.59
N PRO A 34 12.90 6.98 -17.90
CA PRO A 34 12.29 6.05 -18.85
C PRO A 34 13.14 4.77 -19.11
N LYS A 35 14.34 4.70 -18.56
CA LYS A 35 15.19 3.49 -18.62
C LYS A 35 14.86 2.49 -17.52
N LYS A 36 14.11 2.87 -16.52
CA LYS A 36 13.70 2.01 -15.41
C LYS A 36 12.39 1.29 -15.74
N SER A 37 12.28 0.06 -15.29
CA SER A 37 11.02 -0.70 -15.37
C SER A 37 10.02 -0.16 -14.39
N ILE A 38 8.79 0.12 -14.82
CA ILE A 38 7.74 0.66 -13.96
C ILE A 38 6.68 -0.41 -13.73
N VAL A 39 6.33 -0.63 -12.47
CA VAL A 39 5.20 -1.46 -12.07
C VAL A 39 4.21 -0.63 -11.26
N VAL A 40 2.97 -0.60 -11.71
CA VAL A 40 1.87 0.11 -11.05
C VAL A 40 1.02 -0.90 -10.30
N PHE A 41 0.77 -0.63 -9.03
CA PHE A 41 -0.04 -1.46 -8.15
C PHE A 41 -1.33 -0.75 -7.76
N ALA A 42 -2.44 -1.48 -7.73
CA ALA A 42 -3.67 -1.01 -7.09
C ALA A 42 -4.24 -2.14 -6.23
N SER A 43 -4.40 -1.85 -4.93
CA SER A 43 -4.77 -2.81 -3.91
C SER A 43 -6.23 -3.25 -3.99
N HIS A 44 -7.13 -2.38 -4.43
CA HIS A 44 -8.55 -2.66 -4.61
C HIS A 44 -9.27 -1.58 -5.43
N VAL A 45 -10.56 -1.80 -5.69
CA VAL A 45 -11.35 -1.01 -6.66
C VAL A 45 -11.89 0.32 -6.12
N HIS A 46 -11.72 0.64 -4.84
CA HIS A 46 -12.21 1.90 -4.29
C HIS A 46 -11.50 3.10 -4.92
N HIS A 47 -12.23 4.20 -5.08
CA HIS A 47 -11.81 5.37 -5.85
C HIS A 47 -10.61 6.13 -5.26
N ASP A 48 -10.27 5.90 -4.01
CA ASP A 48 -9.13 6.46 -3.29
C ASP A 48 -7.86 5.59 -3.36
N HIS A 49 -7.94 4.43 -4.06
CA HIS A 49 -6.82 3.50 -4.31
C HIS A 49 -6.64 3.15 -5.79
N TYR A 50 -7.66 3.43 -6.62
CA TYR A 50 -7.62 3.09 -8.02
C TYR A 50 -8.42 4.09 -8.88
N VAL A 51 -7.79 4.54 -9.97
CA VAL A 51 -8.42 5.32 -11.05
C VAL A 51 -7.90 4.82 -12.39
N GLU A 52 -8.72 4.95 -13.45
CA GLU A 52 -8.35 4.48 -14.79
C GLU A 52 -7.21 5.29 -15.43
N GLU A 53 -6.96 6.50 -14.95
CA GLU A 53 -5.89 7.40 -15.39
C GLU A 53 -4.48 6.78 -15.23
N ILE A 54 -4.31 5.79 -14.36
CA ILE A 54 -3.04 5.05 -14.28
C ILE A 54 -2.62 4.44 -15.62
N PHE A 55 -3.58 4.08 -16.48
CA PHE A 55 -3.29 3.49 -17.79
C PHE A 55 -2.75 4.49 -18.82
N GLU A 56 -2.82 5.78 -18.55
CA GLU A 56 -2.20 6.82 -19.37
C GLU A 56 -0.67 6.83 -19.24
N LEU A 57 -0.13 6.28 -18.16
CA LEU A 57 1.32 6.15 -17.98
C LEU A 57 1.98 5.39 -19.13
N ARG A 58 1.28 4.47 -19.79
CA ARG A 58 1.80 3.75 -20.96
C ARG A 58 2.19 4.67 -22.11
N GLU A 59 1.59 5.82 -22.25
CA GLU A 59 1.92 6.77 -23.33
C GLU A 59 3.34 7.33 -23.18
N GLN A 60 3.78 7.48 -21.91
CA GLN A 60 5.12 7.97 -21.60
C GLN A 60 6.12 6.82 -21.32
N TYR A 61 5.63 5.69 -20.81
CA TYR A 61 6.41 4.52 -20.38
C TYR A 61 5.84 3.25 -21.02
N PRO A 62 6.22 2.93 -22.28
CA PRO A 62 5.59 1.83 -23.05
C PRO A 62 5.71 0.44 -22.39
N ASP A 63 6.74 0.23 -21.57
CA ASP A 63 7.04 -1.04 -20.89
C ASP A 63 6.44 -1.10 -19.47
N VAL A 64 5.54 -0.17 -19.09
CA VAL A 64 4.86 -0.19 -17.80
C VAL A 64 4.02 -1.47 -17.66
N HIS A 65 4.09 -2.10 -16.48
CA HIS A 65 3.26 -3.24 -16.12
C HIS A 65 2.33 -2.89 -14.97
N TYR A 66 1.11 -3.42 -14.98
CA TYR A 66 0.09 -3.16 -13.96
C TYR A 66 -0.19 -4.45 -13.18
N VAL A 67 -0.08 -4.38 -11.87
CA VAL A 67 -0.40 -5.48 -10.95
C VAL A 67 -1.58 -5.03 -10.08
N LEU A 68 -2.75 -5.50 -10.41
CA LEU A 68 -4.01 -5.03 -9.86
C LEU A 68 -4.68 -6.13 -9.05
N SER A 69 -5.36 -5.76 -7.98
CA SER A 69 -6.25 -6.69 -7.29
C SER A 69 -7.36 -7.21 -8.22
N SER A 70 -7.74 -8.45 -8.03
CA SER A 70 -8.71 -9.12 -8.92
C SER A 70 -10.12 -8.53 -8.89
N ASP A 71 -10.48 -7.75 -7.88
CA ASP A 71 -11.75 -7.03 -7.79
C ASP A 71 -11.84 -5.85 -8.78
N ILE A 72 -10.70 -5.30 -9.21
CA ILE A 72 -10.58 -4.26 -10.22
C ILE A 72 -10.91 -4.79 -11.63
N ARG A 73 -10.76 -6.09 -11.88
CA ARG A 73 -10.89 -6.69 -13.23
C ARG A 73 -12.16 -6.26 -13.97
N ARG A 74 -13.29 -6.18 -13.25
CA ARG A 74 -14.57 -5.85 -13.88
C ARG A 74 -14.66 -4.39 -14.31
N SER A 75 -14.19 -3.47 -13.47
CA SER A 75 -14.19 -2.03 -13.78
C SER A 75 -13.19 -1.71 -14.89
N ALA A 76 -11.99 -2.27 -14.83
CA ALA A 76 -10.93 -2.02 -15.81
C ALA A 76 -11.19 -2.64 -17.19
N LYS A 77 -12.11 -3.60 -17.34
CA LYS A 77 -12.27 -4.39 -18.56
C LYS A 77 -12.37 -3.51 -19.82
N LYS A 78 -13.24 -2.51 -19.81
CA LYS A 78 -13.51 -1.66 -20.96
C LYS A 78 -12.27 -0.87 -21.38
N ILE A 79 -11.62 -0.19 -20.44
CA ILE A 79 -10.45 0.64 -20.73
C ILE A 79 -9.25 -0.21 -21.21
N LEU A 80 -9.09 -1.43 -20.70
CA LEU A 80 -8.02 -2.34 -21.13
C LEU A 80 -8.22 -2.78 -22.59
N GLU A 81 -9.46 -3.15 -22.95
CA GLU A 81 -9.82 -3.51 -24.33
C GLU A 81 -9.63 -2.30 -25.29
N GLU A 82 -10.06 -1.09 -24.90
CA GLU A 82 -9.92 0.13 -25.70
C GLU A 82 -8.44 0.51 -25.91
N LYS A 83 -7.60 0.40 -24.88
CA LYS A 83 -6.17 0.71 -24.96
C LYS A 83 -5.32 -0.47 -25.46
N GLN A 84 -5.88 -1.67 -25.59
CA GLN A 84 -5.19 -2.90 -26.04
C GLN A 84 -3.96 -3.21 -25.18
N ILE A 85 -4.11 -3.17 -23.86
CA ILE A 85 -3.02 -3.33 -22.88
C ILE A 85 -3.19 -4.54 -21.94
N GLU A 86 -4.09 -5.46 -22.25
CA GLU A 86 -4.39 -6.62 -21.39
C GLU A 86 -3.13 -7.46 -21.10
N ALA A 87 -2.20 -7.54 -22.06
CA ALA A 87 -0.95 -8.29 -21.89
C ALA A 87 0.00 -7.65 -20.86
N GLN A 88 -0.19 -6.37 -20.52
CA GLN A 88 0.60 -5.64 -19.52
C GLN A 88 -0.05 -5.65 -18.14
N VAL A 89 -1.18 -6.35 -17.96
CA VAL A 89 -1.94 -6.35 -16.71
C VAL A 89 -2.01 -7.74 -16.10
N SER A 90 -1.57 -7.83 -14.85
CA SER A 90 -1.73 -9.01 -14.01
C SER A 90 -2.75 -8.73 -12.91
N PHE A 91 -3.79 -9.56 -12.83
CA PHE A 91 -4.77 -9.48 -11.74
C PHE A 91 -4.47 -10.53 -10.69
N LEU A 92 -4.22 -10.10 -9.46
CA LEU A 92 -3.91 -10.99 -8.35
C LEU A 92 -5.09 -11.14 -7.38
N ARG A 93 -5.27 -12.36 -6.91
CA ARG A 93 -6.16 -12.69 -5.80
C ARG A 93 -5.41 -12.67 -4.48
N ILE A 94 -6.12 -12.84 -3.39
CA ILE A 94 -5.54 -13.02 -2.06
C ILE A 94 -4.62 -14.26 -2.02
N HIS A 95 -3.50 -14.16 -1.29
CA HIS A 95 -2.51 -15.23 -1.10
C HIS A 95 -1.97 -15.82 -2.42
N GLN A 96 -1.76 -14.95 -3.39
CA GLN A 96 -1.18 -15.31 -4.68
C GLN A 96 0.23 -14.75 -4.81
N GLU A 97 1.08 -15.46 -5.55
CA GLU A 97 2.42 -15.04 -5.91
C GLU A 97 2.50 -14.77 -7.42
N LEU A 98 3.35 -13.81 -7.79
CA LEU A 98 3.67 -13.47 -9.17
C LEU A 98 5.16 -13.15 -9.26
N GLU A 99 5.84 -13.72 -10.26
CA GLU A 99 7.17 -13.28 -10.68
C GLU A 99 7.06 -12.48 -11.97
N LEU A 100 7.48 -11.22 -11.94
CA LEU A 100 7.53 -10.32 -13.08
C LEU A 100 8.99 -9.92 -13.32
N GLY A 101 9.69 -10.69 -14.14
CA GLY A 101 11.12 -10.52 -14.33
C GLY A 101 11.91 -10.71 -13.02
N LYS A 102 12.47 -9.62 -12.49
CA LYS A 102 13.22 -9.63 -11.21
C LYS A 102 12.38 -9.19 -10.02
N VAL A 103 11.12 -8.91 -10.22
CA VAL A 103 10.19 -8.48 -9.18
C VAL A 103 9.38 -9.68 -8.73
N ARG A 104 9.47 -10.04 -7.45
CA ARG A 104 8.62 -11.04 -6.80
C ARG A 104 7.54 -10.33 -6.00
N ILE A 105 6.31 -10.73 -6.21
CA ILE A 105 5.13 -10.10 -5.62
C ILE A 105 4.32 -11.18 -4.91
N GLN A 106 3.92 -10.90 -3.68
CA GLN A 106 3.00 -11.73 -2.90
C GLN A 106 1.84 -10.86 -2.42
N THR A 107 0.67 -11.44 -2.27
CA THR A 107 -0.51 -10.76 -1.79
C THR A 107 -1.00 -11.32 -0.47
N LEU A 108 -1.48 -10.44 0.42
CA LEU A 108 -2.17 -10.80 1.65
C LEU A 108 -3.65 -10.40 1.53
N LYS A 109 -4.50 -11.00 2.38
CA LYS A 109 -5.92 -10.68 2.42
C LYS A 109 -6.13 -9.36 3.15
N SER A 110 -6.74 -8.38 2.50
CA SER A 110 -7.22 -7.17 3.18
C SER A 110 -8.33 -7.48 4.19
N THR A 111 -8.47 -6.65 5.18
CA THR A 111 -9.59 -6.66 6.15
C THR A 111 -10.76 -5.79 5.71
N ASP A 112 -10.59 -5.04 4.61
CA ASP A 112 -11.66 -4.37 3.89
C ASP A 112 -11.80 -4.99 2.49
N ALA A 113 -11.32 -4.34 1.43
CA ALA A 113 -11.40 -4.85 0.06
C ALA A 113 -10.01 -5.21 -0.50
N GLY A 114 -9.95 -6.10 -1.48
CA GLY A 114 -8.77 -6.42 -2.26
C GLY A 114 -7.63 -7.08 -1.49
N VAL A 115 -6.40 -6.58 -1.68
CA VAL A 115 -5.17 -7.19 -1.20
C VAL A 115 -4.17 -6.18 -0.65
N ALA A 116 -3.28 -6.63 0.25
CA ALA A 116 -2.00 -5.97 0.51
C ALA A 116 -0.91 -6.59 -0.37
N PHE A 117 0.14 -5.83 -0.66
CA PHE A 117 1.28 -6.26 -1.48
C PHE A 117 2.56 -6.39 -0.66
N LEU A 118 3.28 -7.48 -0.86
CA LEU A 118 4.67 -7.65 -0.47
C LEU A 118 5.49 -7.78 -1.75
N VAL A 119 6.43 -6.85 -1.97
CA VAL A 119 7.21 -6.74 -3.21
C VAL A 119 8.69 -6.88 -2.88
N GLU A 120 9.34 -7.88 -3.47
CA GLU A 120 10.78 -8.10 -3.36
C GLU A 120 11.45 -7.78 -4.71
N CYS A 121 12.41 -6.85 -4.69
CA CYS A 121 13.20 -6.46 -5.86
C CYS A 121 14.52 -5.81 -5.45
N GLU A 122 15.60 -6.08 -6.19
CA GLU A 122 16.94 -5.49 -5.97
C GLU A 122 17.44 -5.61 -4.50
N GLY A 123 17.12 -6.75 -3.85
CA GLY A 123 17.48 -6.98 -2.45
C GLY A 123 16.73 -6.09 -1.46
N ARG A 124 15.61 -5.51 -1.86
CA ARG A 124 14.69 -4.75 -1.01
C ARG A 124 13.35 -5.44 -0.90
N ILE A 125 12.76 -5.37 0.27
CA ILE A 125 11.42 -5.88 0.56
C ILE A 125 10.53 -4.70 0.97
N ILE A 126 9.47 -4.49 0.20
CA ILE A 126 8.53 -3.38 0.34
C ILE A 126 7.16 -3.95 0.65
N TYR A 127 6.51 -3.46 1.68
CA TYR A 127 5.14 -3.82 2.03
C TYR A 127 4.22 -2.61 1.86
N HIS A 128 3.11 -2.82 1.15
CA HIS A 128 2.03 -1.84 1.04
C HIS A 128 0.72 -2.48 1.49
N ALA A 129 0.17 -1.97 2.58
CA ALA A 129 -0.99 -2.59 3.23
C ALA A 129 -2.29 -2.49 2.40
N GLY A 130 -2.40 -1.53 1.43
CA GLY A 130 -3.73 -1.15 0.97
C GLY A 130 -4.62 -0.86 2.17
N ASP A 131 -5.79 -1.47 2.23
CA ASP A 131 -6.71 -1.37 3.37
C ASP A 131 -6.65 -2.57 4.32
N LEU A 132 -5.52 -3.30 4.34
CA LEU A 132 -5.26 -4.28 5.40
C LEU A 132 -4.88 -3.53 6.68
N ASN A 133 -5.87 -3.35 7.56
CA ASN A 133 -5.73 -2.60 8.80
C ASN A 133 -6.57 -3.22 9.93
N TRP A 134 -6.27 -2.87 11.17
CA TRP A 134 -7.12 -3.16 12.33
C TRP A 134 -8.20 -2.07 12.43
N TRP A 135 -9.25 -2.22 11.61
CA TRP A 135 -10.38 -1.30 11.60
C TRP A 135 -11.23 -1.44 12.87
N HIS A 136 -10.95 -0.61 13.85
CA HIS A 136 -11.73 -0.52 15.10
C HIS A 136 -12.59 0.73 15.05
N TRP A 137 -13.87 0.58 14.78
CA TRP A 137 -14.80 1.68 14.64
C TRP A 137 -15.57 1.92 15.94
N GLU A 138 -15.59 3.17 16.41
CA GLU A 138 -16.50 3.59 17.48
C GLU A 138 -17.95 3.43 17.02
N GLY A 139 -18.80 2.85 17.89
CA GLY A 139 -20.21 2.61 17.56
C GLY A 139 -20.50 1.26 16.88
N GLU A 140 -19.48 0.54 16.39
CA GLU A 140 -19.67 -0.84 15.98
C GLU A 140 -19.67 -1.80 17.17
N PRO A 141 -20.40 -2.93 17.10
CA PRO A 141 -20.43 -3.92 18.18
C PRO A 141 -19.03 -4.46 18.50
N ASP A 142 -18.77 -4.74 19.81
CA ASP A 142 -17.50 -5.33 20.26
C ASP A 142 -17.11 -6.59 19.46
N ALA A 143 -18.08 -7.43 19.12
CA ALA A 143 -17.87 -8.64 18.34
C ALA A 143 -17.34 -8.32 16.93
N TYR A 144 -17.78 -7.24 16.29
CA TYR A 144 -17.27 -6.78 15.01
C TYR A 144 -15.81 -6.34 15.15
N ASN A 145 -15.53 -5.46 16.11
CA ASN A 145 -14.18 -4.93 16.33
C ASN A 145 -13.18 -6.04 16.72
N GLU A 146 -13.58 -7.02 17.51
CA GLU A 146 -12.74 -8.18 17.84
C GLU A 146 -12.50 -9.11 16.62
N HIS A 147 -13.51 -9.23 15.75
CA HIS A 147 -13.34 -9.95 14.48
C HIS A 147 -12.30 -9.24 13.57
N MET A 148 -12.39 -7.92 13.42
CA MET A 148 -11.45 -7.13 12.62
C MET A 148 -10.02 -7.23 13.15
N LYS A 149 -9.84 -7.12 14.46
CA LYS A 149 -8.56 -7.35 15.14
C LYS A 149 -7.98 -8.72 14.82
N THR A 150 -8.78 -9.76 15.04
CA THR A 150 -8.34 -11.14 14.84
C THR A 150 -7.97 -11.39 13.37
N ALA A 151 -8.77 -10.89 12.43
CA ALA A 151 -8.50 -11.01 11.00
C ALA A 151 -7.21 -10.30 10.61
N TYR A 152 -7.03 -9.06 11.07
CA TYR A 152 -5.83 -8.27 10.83
C TYR A 152 -4.56 -8.95 11.37
N LEU A 153 -4.57 -9.29 12.66
CA LEU A 153 -3.40 -9.90 13.32
C LEU A 153 -3.02 -11.25 12.68
N LYS A 154 -4.00 -12.03 12.24
CA LYS A 154 -3.78 -13.30 11.52
C LYS A 154 -3.08 -13.09 10.18
N GLU A 155 -3.40 -12.02 9.47
CA GLU A 155 -2.74 -11.76 8.18
C GLU A 155 -1.31 -11.25 8.35
N ILE A 156 -1.08 -10.28 9.23
CA ILE A 156 0.26 -9.74 9.44
C ILE A 156 1.21 -10.75 10.10
N GLU A 157 0.72 -11.73 10.86
CA GLU A 157 1.54 -12.81 11.43
C GLU A 157 2.29 -13.60 10.35
N LYS A 158 1.79 -13.64 9.13
CA LYS A 158 2.47 -14.27 7.99
C LYS A 158 3.76 -13.55 7.58
N LEU A 159 3.94 -12.30 8.01
CA LEU A 159 5.08 -11.44 7.70
C LEU A 159 6.15 -11.44 8.81
N LYS A 160 5.94 -12.11 9.94
CA LYS A 160 6.78 -12.03 11.14
C LYS A 160 8.27 -12.35 10.90
N ASP A 161 8.55 -13.29 9.99
CA ASP A 161 9.91 -13.72 9.66
C ASP A 161 10.46 -13.03 8.39
N THR A 162 9.76 -12.00 7.89
CA THR A 162 10.12 -11.26 6.67
C THR A 162 10.79 -9.95 7.05
N PRO A 163 12.08 -9.74 6.72
CA PRO A 163 12.80 -8.50 7.04
C PRO A 163 12.42 -7.39 6.05
N ILE A 164 11.37 -6.62 6.37
CA ILE A 164 10.83 -5.57 5.51
C ILE A 164 11.70 -4.32 5.59
N ASP A 165 12.11 -3.76 4.42
CA ASP A 165 12.88 -2.51 4.38
C ASP A 165 11.97 -1.29 4.60
N VAL A 166 10.78 -1.27 3.99
CA VAL A 166 9.78 -0.22 4.20
C VAL A 166 8.37 -0.79 4.17
N ALA A 167 7.54 -0.35 5.11
CA ALA A 167 6.13 -0.70 5.21
C ALA A 167 5.26 0.55 5.20
N PHE A 168 4.30 0.60 4.28
CA PHE A 168 3.23 1.60 4.22
C PHE A 168 2.01 1.03 4.94
N VAL A 169 1.60 1.67 6.04
CA VAL A 169 0.57 1.14 6.95
C VAL A 169 -0.49 2.20 7.23
N PRO A 170 -1.79 1.88 7.15
CA PRO A 170 -2.85 2.84 7.44
C PRO A 170 -2.80 3.39 8.85
N VAL A 171 -2.97 4.72 8.95
CA VAL A 171 -3.17 5.48 10.18
C VAL A 171 -4.33 6.43 9.93
N ASP A 172 -5.55 5.95 10.14
CA ASP A 172 -6.76 6.65 9.72
C ASP A 172 -7.35 7.49 10.85
N PRO A 173 -7.42 8.82 10.71
CA PRO A 173 -7.96 9.72 11.74
C PRO A 173 -9.44 9.47 12.04
N ARG A 174 -10.21 8.86 11.12
CA ARG A 174 -11.62 8.53 11.31
C ARG A 174 -11.86 7.47 12.41
N LEU A 175 -10.81 6.71 12.77
CA LEU A 175 -10.87 5.71 13.85
C LEU A 175 -10.83 6.34 15.26
N GLY A 176 -10.81 7.68 15.39
CA GLY A 176 -10.79 8.35 16.68
C GLY A 176 -9.54 7.99 17.51
N GLU A 177 -9.73 7.56 18.74
CA GLU A 177 -8.61 7.18 19.62
C GLU A 177 -7.94 5.86 19.23
N GLN A 178 -8.54 5.06 18.35
CA GLN A 178 -8.04 3.77 17.89
C GLN A 178 -7.20 3.86 16.60
N TYR A 179 -6.92 5.07 16.10
CA TYR A 179 -6.21 5.36 14.85
C TYR A 179 -4.86 4.65 14.71
N TYR A 180 -4.20 4.35 15.81
CA TYR A 180 -2.86 3.75 15.85
C TYR A 180 -2.85 2.22 15.97
N TYR A 181 -3.99 1.57 16.21
CA TYR A 181 -4.06 0.12 16.48
C TYR A 181 -3.43 -0.73 15.38
N GLY A 182 -3.65 -0.37 14.12
CA GLY A 182 -3.09 -1.09 12.98
C GLY A 182 -1.57 -1.05 12.96
N ILE A 183 -0.99 0.15 12.95
CA ILE A 183 0.47 0.33 12.89
C ILE A 183 1.15 -0.22 14.17
N ASP A 184 0.54 -0.11 15.33
CA ASP A 184 1.04 -0.68 16.58
C ASP A 184 1.06 -2.21 16.53
N GLY A 185 -0.05 -2.81 16.09
CA GLY A 185 -0.15 -4.25 15.89
C GLY A 185 0.89 -4.78 14.91
N PHE A 186 1.15 -4.04 13.83
CA PHE A 186 2.18 -4.35 12.83
C PHE A 186 3.59 -4.23 13.40
N ALA A 187 3.95 -3.08 13.93
CA ALA A 187 5.30 -2.77 14.39
C ALA A 187 5.82 -3.69 15.49
N LYS A 188 4.91 -4.22 16.32
CA LYS A 188 5.24 -5.17 17.42
C LYS A 188 5.41 -6.61 16.95
N ARG A 189 5.02 -6.95 15.71
CA ARG A 189 5.03 -8.34 15.20
C ARG A 189 5.91 -8.54 13.98
N VAL A 190 6.08 -7.48 13.18
CA VAL A 190 6.77 -7.55 11.90
C VAL A 190 8.08 -6.76 11.97
N ASP A 191 9.16 -7.38 11.51
CA ASP A 191 10.47 -6.73 11.42
C ASP A 191 10.50 -5.80 10.20
N ALA A 192 10.13 -4.53 10.42
CA ALA A 192 10.19 -3.49 9.40
C ALA A 192 11.15 -2.38 9.85
N LYS A 193 12.12 -2.03 8.98
CA LYS A 193 13.13 -1.00 9.25
C LYS A 193 12.54 0.42 9.22
N ALA A 194 11.57 0.64 8.33
CA ALA A 194 10.86 1.91 8.19
C ALA A 194 9.35 1.68 8.12
N LEU A 195 8.60 2.49 8.86
CA LEU A 195 7.15 2.51 8.91
C LEU A 195 6.68 3.86 8.41
N ILE A 196 5.94 3.89 7.32
CA ILE A 196 5.40 5.12 6.75
C ILE A 196 3.88 5.08 6.93
N PRO A 197 3.32 5.97 7.76
CA PRO A 197 1.88 6.12 7.88
C PRO A 197 1.24 6.52 6.55
N MET A 198 0.06 6.01 6.26
CA MET A 198 -0.73 6.39 5.10
C MET A 198 -2.22 6.42 5.44
N HIS A 199 -3.09 6.73 4.47
CA HIS A 199 -4.54 6.76 4.66
C HIS A 199 -5.03 7.87 5.61
N CYS A 200 -4.31 9.00 5.62
CA CYS A 200 -4.55 10.09 6.59
C CYS A 200 -5.66 11.06 6.18
N TRP A 201 -6.30 10.90 5.02
CA TRP A 201 -7.38 11.79 4.50
C TRP A 201 -7.02 13.28 4.47
N GLY A 202 -5.72 13.61 4.32
CA GLY A 202 -5.22 14.99 4.35
C GLY A 202 -5.09 15.58 5.76
N ASP A 203 -5.45 14.83 6.81
CA ASP A 203 -5.18 15.19 8.19
C ASP A 203 -3.85 14.60 8.66
N TYR A 204 -2.77 15.29 8.35
CA TYR A 204 -1.40 14.86 8.74
C TYR A 204 -1.11 15.05 10.22
N THR A 205 -1.98 15.73 10.97
CA THR A 205 -1.83 15.87 12.42
C THR A 205 -1.91 14.51 13.12
N VAL A 206 -2.56 13.52 12.50
CA VAL A 206 -2.58 12.15 13.01
C VAL A 206 -1.19 11.50 13.02
N CYS A 207 -0.32 11.84 12.07
CA CYS A 207 1.07 11.38 12.05
C CYS A 207 1.89 12.02 13.17
N GLU A 208 1.68 13.31 13.45
CA GLU A 208 2.30 13.99 14.60
C GLU A 208 1.81 13.40 15.93
N LYS A 209 0.48 13.17 16.06
CA LYS A 209 -0.12 12.49 17.21
C LYS A 209 0.51 11.11 17.44
N LEU A 210 0.72 10.33 16.37
CA LEU A 210 1.37 9.03 16.40
C LEU A 210 2.79 9.10 16.99
N MET A 211 3.56 10.13 16.64
CA MET A 211 4.92 10.34 17.14
C MET A 211 4.97 10.66 18.65
N HIS A 212 3.87 11.07 19.25
CA HIS A 212 3.75 11.37 20.69
C HIS A 212 2.98 10.31 21.47
N GLN A 213 2.39 9.31 20.80
CA GLN A 213 1.64 8.23 21.42
C GLN A 213 2.55 7.37 22.31
N GLU A 214 2.15 7.04 23.53
CA GLU A 214 3.00 6.25 24.45
C GLU A 214 3.26 4.83 23.92
N GLU A 215 2.25 4.21 23.30
CA GLU A 215 2.32 2.86 22.74
C GLU A 215 3.35 2.72 21.62
N THR A 216 3.68 3.82 20.91
CA THR A 216 4.66 3.80 19.81
C THR A 216 6.12 3.90 20.28
N LYS A 217 6.37 4.16 21.55
CA LYS A 217 7.68 4.47 22.12
C LYS A 217 8.78 3.47 21.75
N GLU A 218 8.46 2.18 21.70
CA GLU A 218 9.44 1.11 21.43
C GLU A 218 9.89 1.07 19.96
N TYR A 219 9.08 1.58 19.01
CA TYR A 219 9.35 1.54 17.59
C TYR A 219 9.25 2.90 16.89
N ARG A 220 9.09 3.98 17.65
CA ARG A 220 8.91 5.36 17.16
C ARG A 220 10.02 5.80 16.21
N GLU A 221 11.26 5.41 16.48
CA GLU A 221 12.41 5.74 15.64
C GLU A 221 12.34 5.15 14.23
N ARG A 222 11.49 4.14 14.05
CA ARG A 222 11.23 3.52 12.73
C ARG A 222 10.11 4.23 11.96
N ILE A 223 9.36 5.14 12.58
CA ILE A 223 8.24 5.87 11.96
C ILE A 223 8.77 7.06 11.20
N TYR A 224 8.42 7.16 9.93
CA TYR A 224 8.68 8.31 9.06
C TYR A 224 7.34 8.99 8.76
N PRO A 225 6.95 10.01 9.56
CA PRO A 225 5.66 10.66 9.41
C PRO A 225 5.61 11.47 8.12
N ILE A 226 4.49 11.42 7.42
CA ILE A 226 4.19 12.34 6.31
C ILE A 226 3.60 13.64 6.87
N THR A 227 3.95 14.76 6.23
CA THR A 227 3.54 16.10 6.67
C THR A 227 2.72 16.85 5.63
N LYS A 228 2.83 16.47 4.35
CA LYS A 228 2.09 17.08 3.22
C LYS A 228 2.10 16.19 1.99
N GLU A 229 1.21 16.47 1.05
CA GLU A 229 1.25 15.85 -0.29
C GLU A 229 2.49 16.24 -1.09
N GLY A 230 3.00 15.30 -1.90
CA GLY A 230 4.16 15.52 -2.77
C GLY A 230 5.53 15.53 -2.06
N GLU A 231 5.61 14.88 -0.89
CA GLU A 231 6.82 14.81 -0.07
C GLU A 231 7.66 13.56 -0.32
#